data_5d9ffc1e7dbffab47ecd1449b99155f2
#
_entry.id   5d9ffc1e7dbffab47ecd1449b99155f2
#
_cell.length_a   1.000
_cell.length_b   1.000
_cell.length_c   1.000
_cell.angle_alpha   90.00
_cell.angle_beta   90.00
_cell.angle_gamma   90.00
#
_symmetry.space_group_name_H-M   'P 1'
#
loop_
_entity.id
_entity.type
_entity.pdbx_description
1 polymer ?
#
loop_
_entity_poly.entity_id
_entity_poly.type
_entity_poly.pdbx_seq_one_letter_code
_entity_poly.pdbx_strand_id
1 'polypeptide(L)'
;RIKRNAFAFRHPFTGAKEGGWGWSDLPGSVPDADDTSGALVALHVLTGGTYSEEVGKGVEWLLALQNEDGGMPTFCKGWGKLPFDRSSPDISAHSLLAFELWLDALPKELRVKCRRSIRRLLGWMWKIQSSDGSWTPLWFGDQDAKDECSPVYGTAMAVEYLSTSRNPLA
;
A
#
# COMPACT_ATOMS: atom_id res chain seq x y z
N ARG A 1 7.93 -16.97 9.49
CA ARG A 1 7.31 -17.40 8.22
C ARG A 1 7.12 -16.20 7.28
N ILE A 2 6.47 -15.10 7.71
CA ILE A 2 6.19 -13.92 6.84
C ILE A 2 7.45 -13.43 6.12
N LYS A 3 8.58 -13.24 6.82
CA LYS A 3 9.84 -12.79 6.19
C LYS A 3 10.31 -13.67 5.05
N ARG A 4 10.04 -14.98 5.09
CA ARG A 4 10.44 -15.94 4.05
C ARG A 4 9.54 -15.93 2.83
N ASN A 5 8.35 -15.34 2.95
CA ASN A 5 7.36 -15.27 1.86
C ASN A 5 7.52 -13.99 1.01
N ALA A 6 8.45 -13.09 1.38
CA ALA A 6 8.82 -12.00 0.49
C ALA A 6 9.43 -12.57 -0.81
N PHE A 7 9.05 -11.99 -1.94
CA PHE A 7 9.63 -12.38 -3.22
C PHE A 7 11.15 -12.11 -3.23
N ALA A 8 11.93 -13.16 -3.41
CA ALA A 8 13.39 -13.11 -3.40
C ALA A 8 14.01 -12.86 -4.79
N PHE A 9 13.18 -12.73 -5.82
CA PHE A 9 13.61 -12.53 -7.21
C PHE A 9 12.64 -11.64 -7.95
N ARG A 10 13.08 -11.12 -9.10
CA ARG A 10 12.20 -10.32 -9.97
C ARG A 10 11.07 -11.20 -10.51
N HIS A 11 9.83 -10.74 -10.32
CA HIS A 11 8.67 -11.50 -10.79
C HIS A 11 8.65 -11.60 -12.32
N PRO A 12 8.55 -12.82 -12.88
CA PRO A 12 8.77 -13.04 -14.32
C PRO A 12 7.72 -12.38 -15.22
N PHE A 13 6.48 -12.26 -14.76
CA PHE A 13 5.39 -11.69 -15.57
C PHE A 13 5.25 -10.18 -15.40
N THR A 14 5.35 -9.67 -14.18
CA THR A 14 5.13 -8.25 -13.89
C THR A 14 6.40 -7.42 -13.94
N GLY A 15 7.57 -8.06 -13.94
CA GLY A 15 8.85 -7.38 -13.82
C GLY A 15 9.06 -6.68 -12.47
N ALA A 16 8.17 -6.86 -11.49
CA ALA A 16 8.32 -6.33 -10.16
C ALA A 16 9.62 -6.83 -9.52
N LYS A 17 10.34 -5.93 -8.84
CA LYS A 17 11.57 -6.26 -8.14
C LYS A 17 11.28 -7.17 -6.94
N GLU A 18 12.32 -7.76 -6.40
CA GLU A 18 12.26 -8.50 -5.13
C GLU A 18 11.82 -7.60 -3.97
N GLY A 19 11.23 -8.18 -2.93
CA GLY A 19 10.91 -7.52 -1.67
C GLY A 19 9.42 -7.31 -1.39
N GLY A 20 8.54 -7.47 -2.38
CA GLY A 20 7.09 -7.45 -2.16
C GLY A 20 6.54 -8.79 -1.68
N TRP A 21 5.30 -8.79 -1.19
CA TRP A 21 4.52 -9.97 -0.82
C TRP A 21 3.29 -10.09 -1.70
N GLY A 22 2.85 -11.29 -1.94
CA GLY A 22 1.59 -11.60 -2.61
C GLY A 22 0.71 -12.48 -1.74
N TRP A 23 -0.51 -12.76 -2.20
CA TRP A 23 -1.57 -13.47 -1.46
C TRP A 23 -1.23 -14.91 -1.04
N SER A 24 -0.17 -15.50 -1.58
CA SER A 24 0.30 -16.82 -1.17
C SER A 24 1.77 -17.03 -1.49
N ASP A 25 2.35 -18.11 -0.96
CA ASP A 25 3.68 -18.61 -1.27
C ASP A 25 3.68 -19.68 -2.38
N LEU A 26 2.54 -19.88 -3.05
CA LEU A 26 2.38 -20.84 -4.13
C LEU A 26 2.78 -20.26 -5.49
N PRO A 27 3.15 -21.13 -6.46
CA PRO A 27 3.41 -20.71 -7.83
C PRO A 27 2.23 -19.96 -8.42
N GLY A 28 2.51 -18.82 -9.08
CA GLY A 28 1.49 -17.95 -9.67
C GLY A 28 1.07 -16.78 -8.79
N SER A 29 1.47 -16.75 -7.53
CA SER A 29 1.32 -15.55 -6.70
C SER A 29 2.08 -14.37 -7.29
N VAL A 30 1.49 -13.18 -7.21
CA VAL A 30 2.07 -11.92 -7.69
C VAL A 30 2.20 -10.97 -6.50
N PRO A 31 3.36 -10.32 -6.32
CA PRO A 31 3.48 -9.32 -5.26
C PRO A 31 2.62 -8.11 -5.59
N ASP A 32 1.88 -7.62 -4.62
CA ASP A 32 0.98 -6.47 -4.77
C ASP A 32 1.08 -5.49 -3.60
N ALA A 33 0.40 -4.34 -3.75
CA ALA A 33 0.48 -3.27 -2.77
C ALA A 33 -0.25 -3.63 -1.46
N ASP A 34 -1.36 -4.35 -1.54
CA ASP A 34 -2.17 -4.69 -0.37
C ASP A 34 -1.46 -5.73 0.50
N ASP A 35 -1.08 -6.85 -0.10
CA ASP A 35 -0.36 -7.92 0.61
C ASP A 35 1.00 -7.45 1.16
N THR A 36 1.71 -6.60 0.42
CA THR A 36 2.98 -6.03 0.89
C THR A 36 2.76 -5.09 2.07
N SER A 37 1.75 -4.24 2.02
CA SER A 37 1.40 -3.36 3.14
C SER A 37 0.98 -4.17 4.37
N GLY A 38 0.10 -5.16 4.19
CA GLY A 38 -0.35 -6.07 5.25
C GLY A 38 0.80 -6.86 5.89
N ALA A 39 1.73 -7.37 5.07
CA ALA A 39 2.92 -8.07 5.59
C ALA A 39 3.82 -7.14 6.42
N LEU A 40 4.03 -5.91 5.99
CA LEU A 40 4.81 -4.91 6.74
C LEU A 40 4.13 -4.53 8.06
N VAL A 41 2.82 -4.32 8.07
CA VAL A 41 2.04 -4.07 9.30
C VAL A 41 2.14 -5.26 10.25
N ALA A 42 1.92 -6.47 9.77
CA ALA A 42 2.04 -7.69 10.57
C ALA A 42 3.45 -7.88 11.13
N LEU A 43 4.48 -7.63 10.33
CA LEU A 43 5.88 -7.69 10.80
C LEU A 43 6.15 -6.66 11.90
N HIS A 44 5.62 -5.44 11.79
CA HIS A 44 5.78 -4.42 12.82
C HIS A 44 5.20 -4.89 14.15
N VAL A 45 3.98 -5.41 14.15
CA VAL A 45 3.31 -5.92 15.35
C VAL A 45 4.08 -7.10 15.94
N LEU A 46 4.46 -8.07 15.13
CA LEU A 46 5.12 -9.30 15.58
C LEU A 46 6.56 -9.10 16.07
N THR A 47 7.25 -8.07 15.60
CA THR A 47 8.65 -7.80 15.96
C THR A 47 8.84 -6.62 16.90
N GLY A 48 7.75 -5.99 17.34
CA GLY A 48 7.80 -4.75 18.11
C GLY A 48 8.51 -3.62 17.38
N GLY A 49 8.39 -3.56 16.06
CA GLY A 49 9.04 -2.53 15.22
C GLY A 49 10.54 -2.73 14.99
N THR A 50 11.08 -3.92 15.29
CA THR A 50 12.49 -4.20 15.06
C THR A 50 12.79 -4.32 13.57
N TYR A 51 13.60 -3.40 13.04
CA TYR A 51 14.00 -3.35 11.64
C TYR A 51 14.77 -4.61 11.20
N SER A 52 14.56 -5.01 9.96
CA SER A 52 15.34 -6.04 9.27
C SER A 52 15.47 -5.71 7.78
N GLU A 53 16.39 -6.37 7.09
CA GLU A 53 16.63 -6.13 5.66
C GLU A 53 15.38 -6.41 4.81
N GLU A 54 14.60 -7.44 5.16
CA GLU A 54 13.36 -7.77 4.45
C GLU A 54 12.32 -6.64 4.56
N VAL A 55 12.23 -6.00 5.73
CA VAL A 55 11.39 -4.81 5.92
C VAL A 55 11.86 -3.67 5.01
N GLY A 56 13.17 -3.44 4.96
CA GLY A 56 13.74 -2.44 4.07
C GLY A 56 13.39 -2.68 2.61
N LYS A 57 13.55 -3.90 2.13
CA LYS A 57 13.19 -4.32 0.75
C LYS A 57 11.69 -4.13 0.48
N GLY A 58 10.82 -4.50 1.43
CA GLY A 58 9.37 -4.30 1.30
C GLY A 58 8.99 -2.84 1.21
N VAL A 59 9.57 -1.99 2.04
CA VAL A 59 9.35 -0.54 1.98
C VAL A 59 9.86 0.04 0.66
N GLU A 60 11.05 -0.35 0.20
CA GLU A 60 11.58 0.08 -1.11
C GLU A 60 10.69 -0.38 -2.26
N TRP A 61 10.11 -1.57 -2.16
CA TRP A 61 9.19 -2.12 -3.15
C TRP A 61 7.92 -1.26 -3.24
N LEU A 62 7.28 -0.94 -2.12
CA LEU A 62 6.11 -0.03 -2.10
C LEU A 62 6.45 1.37 -2.61
N LEU A 63 7.61 1.92 -2.23
CA LEU A 63 8.06 3.23 -2.71
C LEU A 63 8.22 3.25 -4.25
N ALA A 64 8.73 2.17 -4.82
CA ALA A 64 8.87 2.03 -6.28
C ALA A 64 7.54 1.85 -6.99
N LEU A 65 6.51 1.36 -6.27
CA LEU A 65 5.18 1.12 -6.82
C LEU A 65 4.31 2.38 -6.86
N GLN A 66 4.56 3.38 -6.00
CA GLN A 66 3.73 4.59 -5.91
C GLN A 66 3.56 5.26 -7.28
N ASN A 67 2.31 5.58 -7.62
CA ASN A 67 1.95 6.24 -8.86
C ASN A 67 2.39 7.72 -8.90
N GLU A 68 2.44 8.28 -10.10
CA GLU A 68 2.81 9.69 -10.31
C GLU A 68 1.83 10.67 -9.68
N ASP A 69 0.55 10.30 -9.59
CA ASP A 69 -0.48 11.08 -8.93
C ASP A 69 -0.32 11.12 -7.39
N GLY A 70 0.46 10.23 -6.83
CA GLY A 70 0.77 10.14 -5.40
C GLY A 70 0.06 9.02 -4.66
N GLY A 71 -0.94 8.38 -5.26
CA GLY A 71 -1.62 7.21 -4.70
C GLY A 71 -0.90 5.90 -4.98
N MET A 72 -1.49 4.80 -4.49
CA MET A 72 -0.99 3.45 -4.70
C MET A 72 -1.93 2.67 -5.61
N PRO A 73 -1.40 1.89 -6.56
CA PRO A 73 -2.21 1.00 -7.38
C PRO A 73 -2.77 -0.15 -6.54
N THR A 74 -3.88 -0.74 -6.99
CA THR A 74 -4.51 -1.87 -6.30
C THR A 74 -3.60 -3.10 -6.25
N PHE A 75 -2.86 -3.34 -7.31
CA PHE A 75 -1.96 -4.49 -7.40
C PHE A 75 -0.50 -4.04 -7.59
N CYS A 76 0.14 -4.51 -8.62
CA CYS A 76 1.50 -4.13 -9.02
C CYS A 76 1.47 -3.44 -10.38
N LYS A 77 2.51 -2.67 -10.68
CA LYS A 77 2.73 -2.14 -12.03
C LYS A 77 3.22 -3.27 -12.94
N GLY A 78 2.89 -3.19 -14.22
CA GLY A 78 3.35 -4.12 -15.24
C GLY A 78 2.23 -4.74 -16.06
N TRP A 79 0.98 -4.48 -15.70
CA TRP A 79 -0.20 -4.87 -16.46
C TRP A 79 -0.56 -3.86 -17.55
N GLY A 80 0.25 -2.80 -17.70
CA GLY A 80 0.05 -1.75 -18.69
C GLY A 80 -1.04 -0.78 -18.29
N LYS A 81 -2.00 -0.53 -19.18
CA LYS A 81 -3.10 0.42 -18.97
C LYS A 81 -4.33 -0.18 -18.30
N LEU A 82 -4.17 -1.22 -17.55
CA LEU A 82 -5.28 -1.87 -16.86
C LEU A 82 -5.83 -1.01 -15.71
N PRO A 83 -7.13 -1.15 -15.39
CA PRO A 83 -7.74 -0.37 -14.29
C PRO A 83 -7.02 -0.48 -12.95
N PHE A 84 -6.43 -1.63 -12.63
CA PHE A 84 -5.73 -1.87 -11.37
C PHE A 84 -4.37 -1.19 -11.24
N ASP A 85 -3.85 -0.61 -12.31
CA ASP A 85 -2.67 0.25 -12.25
C ASP A 85 -3.01 1.66 -11.71
N ARG A 86 -4.30 2.02 -11.68
CA ARG A 86 -4.76 3.28 -11.09
C ARG A 86 -4.72 3.26 -9.58
N SER A 87 -4.58 4.44 -8.99
CA SER A 87 -4.57 4.60 -7.54
C SER A 87 -5.94 4.35 -6.92
N SER A 88 -5.95 3.63 -5.78
CA SER A 88 -7.14 3.35 -4.99
C SER A 88 -6.98 3.87 -3.56
N PRO A 89 -8.03 4.47 -2.93
CA PRO A 89 -7.92 5.10 -1.62
C PRO A 89 -7.64 4.10 -0.48
N ASP A 90 -8.29 2.95 -0.49
CA ASP A 90 -8.10 1.89 0.49
C ASP A 90 -6.66 1.38 0.50
N ILE A 91 -6.10 1.04 -0.65
CA ILE A 91 -4.72 0.57 -0.79
C ILE A 91 -3.71 1.68 -0.46
N SER A 92 -4.03 2.92 -0.84
CA SER A 92 -3.19 4.08 -0.51
C SER A 92 -3.13 4.32 0.99
N ALA A 93 -4.25 4.22 1.70
CA ALA A 93 -4.32 4.35 3.15
C ALA A 93 -3.60 3.18 3.87
N HIS A 94 -3.75 1.94 3.37
CA HIS A 94 -3.04 0.78 3.91
C HIS A 94 -1.51 0.92 3.78
N SER A 95 -1.05 1.36 2.62
CA SER A 95 0.40 1.61 2.40
C SER A 95 0.92 2.77 3.25
N LEU A 96 0.10 3.80 3.48
CA LEU A 96 0.43 4.90 4.39
C LEU A 96 0.68 4.39 5.80
N LEU A 97 -0.22 3.55 6.34
CA LEU A 97 -0.03 2.92 7.65
C LEU A 97 1.28 2.14 7.71
N ALA A 98 1.55 1.30 6.70
CA ALA A 98 2.79 0.53 6.64
C ALA A 98 4.04 1.44 6.67
N PHE A 99 4.05 2.52 5.91
CA PHE A 99 5.14 3.49 5.91
C PHE A 99 5.33 4.17 7.26
N GLU A 100 4.25 4.62 7.89
CA GLU A 100 4.32 5.34 9.17
C GLU A 100 4.78 4.46 10.32
N LEU A 101 4.32 3.21 10.39
CA LEU A 101 4.76 2.26 11.41
C LEU A 101 6.27 2.03 11.39
N TRP A 102 6.86 1.96 10.21
CA TRP A 102 8.28 1.69 10.06
C TRP A 102 9.16 2.94 10.02
N LEU A 103 8.59 4.13 9.86
CA LEU A 103 9.31 5.37 9.55
C LEU A 103 10.52 5.61 10.45
N ASP A 104 10.36 5.46 11.76
CA ASP A 104 11.41 5.76 12.73
C ASP A 104 12.51 4.69 12.79
N ALA A 105 12.17 3.45 12.43
CA ALA A 105 13.12 2.35 12.40
C ALA A 105 13.94 2.26 11.10
N LEU A 106 13.50 2.97 10.03
CA LEU A 106 14.19 2.94 8.74
C LEU A 106 15.56 3.62 8.76
N PRO A 107 16.55 3.12 7.97
CA PRO A 107 17.79 3.84 7.70
C PRO A 107 17.51 5.24 7.14
N LYS A 108 18.42 6.20 7.43
CA LYS A 108 18.22 7.63 7.12
C LYS A 108 17.77 7.90 5.68
N GLU A 109 18.40 7.28 4.70
CA GLU A 109 18.10 7.51 3.28
C GLU A 109 16.69 7.00 2.92
N LEU A 110 16.35 5.82 3.39
CA LEU A 110 15.04 5.21 3.15
C LEU A 110 13.93 6.00 3.86
N ARG A 111 14.20 6.47 5.08
CA ARG A 111 13.31 7.34 5.85
C ARG A 111 12.96 8.62 5.10
N VAL A 112 13.94 9.26 4.46
CA VAL A 112 13.71 10.49 3.67
C VAL A 112 12.77 10.20 2.48
N LYS A 113 13.02 9.10 1.74
CA LYS A 113 12.15 8.67 0.64
C LYS A 113 10.72 8.37 1.14
N CYS A 114 10.63 7.65 2.25
CA CYS A 114 9.37 7.28 2.87
C CYS A 114 8.55 8.52 3.30
N ARG A 115 9.16 9.50 3.95
CA ARG A 115 8.50 10.79 4.30
C ARG A 115 7.98 11.53 3.08
N ARG A 116 8.71 11.50 1.97
CA ARG A 116 8.25 12.11 0.72
C ARG A 116 7.03 11.37 0.16
N SER A 117 7.05 10.05 0.20
CA SER A 117 5.94 9.20 -0.24
C SER A 117 4.69 9.44 0.61
N ILE A 118 4.81 9.44 1.94
CA ILE A 118 3.72 9.75 2.88
C ILE A 118 3.05 11.08 2.52
N ARG A 119 3.82 12.15 2.33
CA ARG A 119 3.25 13.46 1.95
C ARG A 119 2.49 13.43 0.63
N ARG A 120 2.97 12.66 -0.35
CA ARG A 120 2.30 12.50 -1.64
C ARG A 120 1.00 11.70 -1.48
N LEU A 121 1.01 10.62 -0.70
CA LEU A 121 -0.16 9.82 -0.37
C LEU A 121 -1.25 10.67 0.29
N LEU A 122 -0.91 11.39 1.36
CA LEU A 122 -1.86 12.26 2.06
C LEU A 122 -2.44 13.33 1.12
N GLY A 123 -1.58 13.99 0.32
CA GLY A 123 -2.04 14.99 -0.63
C GLY A 123 -2.97 14.41 -1.71
N TRP A 124 -2.72 13.18 -2.15
CA TRP A 124 -3.59 12.49 -3.09
C TRP A 124 -4.91 12.07 -2.44
N MET A 125 -4.87 11.47 -1.25
CA MET A 125 -6.07 11.08 -0.49
C MET A 125 -7.00 12.28 -0.25
N TRP A 126 -6.43 13.42 0.14
CA TRP A 126 -7.17 14.67 0.33
C TRP A 126 -7.83 15.16 -0.96
N LYS A 127 -7.09 15.09 -2.07
CA LYS A 127 -7.58 15.55 -3.38
C LYS A 127 -8.74 14.72 -3.92
N ILE A 128 -8.78 13.41 -3.63
CA ILE A 128 -9.78 12.50 -4.18
C ILE A 128 -10.97 12.27 -3.25
N GLN A 129 -10.94 12.85 -2.05
CA GLN A 129 -12.07 12.81 -1.13
C GLN A 129 -13.29 13.47 -1.75
N SER A 130 -14.42 12.78 -1.69
CA SER A 130 -15.70 13.31 -2.16
C SER A 130 -16.17 14.47 -1.28
N SER A 131 -17.07 15.31 -1.79
CA SER A 131 -17.61 16.47 -1.04
C SER A 131 -18.37 16.11 0.24
N ASP A 132 -18.86 14.88 0.34
CA ASP A 132 -19.50 14.31 1.53
C ASP A 132 -18.50 13.70 2.54
N GLY A 133 -17.19 13.78 2.24
CA GLY A 133 -16.12 13.23 3.07
C GLY A 133 -15.78 11.76 2.80
N SER A 134 -16.46 11.11 1.87
CA SER A 134 -16.24 9.69 1.56
C SER A 134 -15.09 9.47 0.59
N TRP A 135 -14.61 8.19 0.56
CA TRP A 135 -13.70 7.66 -0.45
C TRP A 135 -14.31 6.42 -1.10
N THR A 136 -14.32 6.38 -2.42
CA THR A 136 -14.79 5.23 -3.18
C THR A 136 -13.60 4.41 -3.67
N PRO A 137 -13.51 3.11 -3.31
CA PRO A 137 -12.43 2.26 -3.75
C PRO A 137 -12.55 1.97 -5.25
N LEU A 138 -11.42 1.67 -5.88
CA LEU A 138 -11.41 1.34 -7.30
C LEU A 138 -11.95 -0.07 -7.58
N TRP A 139 -11.77 -0.99 -6.63
CA TRP A 139 -11.90 -2.42 -6.90
C TRP A 139 -13.00 -3.12 -6.10
N PHE A 140 -13.20 -2.76 -4.85
CA PHE A 140 -14.19 -3.41 -3.98
C PHE A 140 -15.54 -2.69 -4.09
N GLY A 141 -16.29 -3.03 -5.15
CA GLY A 141 -17.62 -2.50 -5.40
C GLY A 141 -18.70 -3.18 -4.56
N ASP A 142 -19.90 -2.62 -4.62
CA ASP A 142 -21.12 -3.19 -4.06
C ASP A 142 -22.03 -3.60 -5.22
N GLN A 143 -22.18 -4.92 -5.44
CA GLN A 143 -22.97 -5.47 -6.55
C GLN A 143 -24.46 -5.18 -6.43
N ASP A 144 -24.94 -4.87 -5.22
CA ASP A 144 -26.34 -4.52 -4.96
C ASP A 144 -26.60 -3.01 -5.16
N ALA A 145 -25.56 -2.18 -5.23
CA ALA A 145 -25.68 -0.77 -5.54
C ALA A 145 -25.86 -0.52 -7.04
N LYS A 146 -26.69 0.47 -7.40
CA LYS A 146 -27.01 0.80 -8.80
C LYS A 146 -25.78 1.13 -9.66
N ASP A 147 -24.76 1.73 -9.06
CA ASP A 147 -23.50 2.16 -9.70
C ASP A 147 -22.33 1.24 -9.34
N GLU A 148 -22.62 0.13 -8.65
CA GLU A 148 -21.64 -0.83 -8.16
C GLU A 148 -20.51 -0.21 -7.30
N CYS A 149 -20.71 1.01 -6.77
CA CYS A 149 -19.77 1.71 -5.92
C CYS A 149 -19.94 1.31 -4.45
N SER A 150 -18.83 1.27 -3.71
CA SER A 150 -18.83 0.99 -2.26
C SER A 150 -18.11 2.09 -1.46
N PRO A 151 -18.69 3.30 -1.34
CA PRO A 151 -18.07 4.36 -0.58
C PRO A 151 -18.00 4.04 0.92
N VAL A 152 -18.91 3.22 1.44
CA VAL A 152 -18.88 2.77 2.84
C VAL A 152 -17.63 1.96 3.12
N TYR A 153 -17.31 0.96 2.28
CA TYR A 153 -16.10 0.16 2.41
C TYR A 153 -14.84 1.02 2.27
N GLY A 154 -14.74 1.80 1.18
CA GLY A 154 -13.55 2.63 0.94
C GLY A 154 -13.31 3.66 2.03
N THR A 155 -14.37 4.28 2.56
CA THR A 155 -14.27 5.23 3.66
C THR A 155 -13.86 4.53 4.96
N ALA A 156 -14.46 3.37 5.28
CA ALA A 156 -14.10 2.61 6.48
C ALA A 156 -12.62 2.23 6.48
N MET A 157 -12.11 1.70 5.36
CA MET A 157 -10.69 1.34 5.21
C MET A 157 -9.79 2.57 5.30
N ALA A 158 -10.15 3.66 4.62
CA ALA A 158 -9.38 4.91 4.68
C ALA A 158 -9.33 5.47 6.11
N VAL A 159 -10.44 5.53 6.81
CA VAL A 159 -10.53 6.05 8.18
C VAL A 159 -9.78 5.15 9.15
N GLU A 160 -9.90 3.82 9.04
CA GLU A 160 -9.15 2.87 9.86
C GLU A 160 -7.65 3.14 9.82
N TYR A 161 -7.10 3.29 8.62
CA TYR A 161 -5.66 3.50 8.45
C TYR A 161 -5.22 4.94 8.76
N LEU A 162 -6.01 5.94 8.37
CA LEU A 162 -5.71 7.34 8.64
C LEU A 162 -5.81 7.68 10.14
N SER A 163 -6.74 7.07 10.88
CA SER A 163 -6.91 7.30 12.31
C SER A 163 -5.70 6.86 13.15
N THR A 164 -4.88 5.96 12.62
CA THR A 164 -3.63 5.53 13.25
C THR A 164 -2.43 6.39 12.86
N SER A 165 -2.61 7.28 11.89
CA SER A 165 -1.56 8.18 11.40
C SER A 165 -1.12 9.15 12.50
N ARG A 166 0.20 9.31 12.63
CA ARG A 166 0.82 10.32 13.50
C ARG A 166 0.99 11.66 12.78
N ASN A 167 0.57 11.76 11.53
CA ASN A 167 0.72 12.96 10.74
C ASN A 167 -0.46 13.92 11.05
N PRO A 168 -0.22 15.18 11.45
CA PRO A 168 -1.29 16.13 11.72
C PRO A 168 -2.12 16.53 10.50
N LEU A 169 -1.75 16.05 9.31
CA LEU A 169 -2.50 16.25 8.06
C LEU A 169 -3.37 15.03 7.68
N ALA A 170 -3.38 13.98 8.49
CA ALA A 170 -4.21 12.79 8.27
C ALA A 170 -5.60 12.93 8.87
#